data_e33a33f1dd445956ed30aad314a7d7af
#
_entry.id   e33a33f1dd445956ed30aad314a7d7af
#
_cell.length_a   1.000
_cell.length_b   1.000
_cell.length_c   1.000
_cell.angle_alpha   90.00
_cell.angle_beta   90.00
_cell.angle_gamma   90.00
#
_symmetry.space_group_name_H-M   'P 1'
#
loop_
_entity.id
_entity.type
_entity.pdbx_description
1 polymer ?
#
loop_
_entity_poly.entity_id
_entity_poly.type
_entity_poly.pdbx_seq_one_letter_code
_entity_poly.pdbx_strand_id
1 'polypeptide(L)'
;VSSVHPAHTVSLVKDSKALRNIYRNRIAHLDNTFGMFTANIRLKPGLLPYVNKNIYVHRADADLWNVNTLKTESVLVNYSVPEPYSSTAVNIDLLSPMSWAEVKKWVDFPVGRRGEDYVAFKQEKTEECIRLVEHRLPELRGAVERVFTSTPLSYQSYISSAEGSAF
;
A
#
# COMPACT_ATOMS: atom_id res chain seq x y z
N VAL A 1 -7.23 -14.67 19.66
CA VAL A 1 -6.39 -14.09 18.62
C VAL A 1 -7.11 -12.87 18.04
N SER A 2 -6.45 -11.75 17.86
CA SER A 2 -7.00 -10.54 17.25
C SER A 2 -6.15 -10.17 16.02
N SER A 3 -6.82 -9.86 14.92
CA SER A 3 -6.21 -9.37 13.68
C SER A 3 -6.46 -7.87 13.45
N VAL A 4 -7.12 -7.19 14.38
CA VAL A 4 -7.34 -5.75 14.30
C VAL A 4 -6.22 -4.99 15.01
N HIS A 5 -6.10 -3.71 14.71
CA HIS A 5 -5.08 -2.84 15.27
C HIS A 5 -4.98 -2.98 16.81
N PRO A 6 -3.77 -3.02 17.40
CA PRO A 6 -3.59 -3.27 18.83
C PRO A 6 -4.38 -2.33 19.76
N ALA A 7 -4.46 -1.04 19.43
CA ALA A 7 -5.25 -0.08 20.21
C ALA A 7 -6.76 -0.44 20.20
N HIS A 8 -7.30 -0.87 19.05
CA HIS A 8 -8.69 -1.36 18.97
C HIS A 8 -8.87 -2.64 19.75
N THR A 9 -7.96 -3.60 19.64
CA THR A 9 -8.00 -4.83 20.43
C THR A 9 -8.08 -4.53 21.92
N VAL A 10 -7.22 -3.63 22.41
CA VAL A 10 -7.19 -3.26 23.83
C VAL A 10 -8.46 -2.52 24.25
N SER A 11 -9.05 -1.70 23.37
CA SER A 11 -10.32 -1.00 23.67
C SER A 11 -11.52 -1.94 23.77
N LEU A 12 -11.50 -3.06 23.05
CA LEU A 12 -12.55 -4.08 23.12
C LEU A 12 -12.51 -4.90 24.42
N VAL A 13 -11.34 -5.03 25.03
CA VAL A 13 -11.17 -5.77 26.30
C VAL A 13 -11.48 -4.82 27.46
N LYS A 14 -12.76 -4.68 27.79
CA LYS A 14 -13.24 -3.90 28.93
C LYS A 14 -13.10 -4.74 30.22
N ASP A 15 -12.93 -4.03 31.35
CA ASP A 15 -13.02 -4.59 32.72
C ASP A 15 -12.14 -5.81 33.03
N SER A 16 -11.09 -6.04 32.25
CA SER A 16 -10.15 -7.11 32.50
C SER A 16 -9.02 -6.68 33.43
N LYS A 17 -8.90 -7.35 34.57
CA LYS A 17 -7.77 -7.19 35.51
C LYS A 17 -6.43 -7.65 34.92
N ALA A 18 -6.45 -8.46 33.84
CA ALA A 18 -5.25 -8.93 33.16
C ALA A 18 -4.54 -7.81 32.37
N LEU A 19 -5.29 -6.79 31.91
CA LEU A 19 -4.74 -5.63 31.19
C LEU A 19 -4.71 -4.41 32.10
N ARG A 20 -3.54 -4.14 32.70
CA ARG A 20 -3.32 -2.96 33.55
C ARG A 20 -3.46 -1.67 32.74
N ASN A 21 -3.94 -0.58 33.38
CA ASN A 21 -4.14 0.70 32.73
C ASN A 21 -2.85 1.26 32.10
N ILE A 22 -1.70 1.06 32.73
CA ILE A 22 -0.41 1.49 32.19
C ILE A 22 -0.10 0.80 30.83
N TYR A 23 -0.43 -0.46 30.70
CA TYR A 23 -0.28 -1.21 29.44
C TYR A 23 -1.25 -0.68 28.37
N ARG A 24 -2.51 -0.45 28.74
CA ARG A 24 -3.54 0.11 27.84
C ARG A 24 -3.10 1.47 27.30
N ASN A 25 -2.64 2.34 28.18
CA ASN A 25 -2.16 3.67 27.80
C ASN A 25 -0.94 3.58 26.89
N ARG A 26 0.00 2.70 27.19
CA ARG A 26 1.18 2.48 26.32
C ARG A 26 0.77 2.07 24.92
N ILE A 27 -0.12 1.09 24.78
CA ILE A 27 -0.58 0.62 23.47
C ILE A 27 -1.34 1.70 22.70
N ALA A 28 -2.16 2.49 23.39
CA ALA A 28 -2.94 3.57 22.78
C ALA A 28 -2.07 4.74 22.26
N HIS A 29 -0.82 4.87 22.74
CA HIS A 29 0.10 5.95 22.36
C HIS A 29 1.32 5.44 21.58
N LEU A 30 1.29 4.20 21.07
CA LEU A 30 2.31 3.75 20.14
C LEU A 30 2.12 4.44 18.79
N ASP A 31 3.24 4.88 18.22
CA ASP A 31 3.25 5.40 16.87
C ASP A 31 2.85 4.30 15.88
N ASN A 32 2.07 4.67 14.89
CA ASN A 32 1.71 3.76 13.80
C ASN A 32 2.86 3.62 12.80
N THR A 33 2.97 2.47 12.18
CA THR A 33 3.91 2.27 11.09
C THR A 33 3.42 2.94 9.82
N PHE A 34 4.26 2.93 8.78
CA PHE A 34 3.86 3.41 7.46
C PHE A 34 2.68 2.61 6.90
N GLY A 35 1.95 3.24 6.01
CA GLY A 35 0.96 2.59 5.16
C GLY A 35 1.55 2.17 3.82
N MET A 36 0.69 1.78 2.89
CA MET A 36 1.09 1.38 1.54
C MET A 36 0.34 2.19 0.49
N PHE A 37 1.05 2.61 -0.54
CA PHE A 37 0.45 2.90 -1.82
C PHE A 37 0.41 1.59 -2.63
N THR A 38 -0.74 1.28 -3.21
CA THR A 38 -0.88 0.10 -4.05
C THR A 38 -1.47 0.50 -5.40
N ALA A 39 -0.81 0.08 -6.48
CA ALA A 39 -1.36 0.15 -7.83
C ALA A 39 -1.66 -1.28 -8.30
N ASN A 40 -2.95 -1.63 -8.33
CA ASN A 40 -3.42 -2.90 -8.88
C ASN A 40 -3.59 -2.72 -10.39
N ILE A 41 -2.77 -3.40 -11.17
CA ILE A 41 -2.67 -3.23 -12.62
C ILE A 41 -3.26 -4.44 -13.32
N ARG A 42 -4.32 -4.19 -14.11
CA ARG A 42 -4.79 -5.12 -15.12
C ARG A 42 -3.87 -5.04 -16.33
N LEU A 43 -3.44 -6.18 -16.82
CA LEU A 43 -2.55 -6.27 -17.96
C LEU A 43 -3.30 -6.66 -19.23
N LYS A 44 -2.84 -6.15 -20.36
CA LYS A 44 -3.24 -6.62 -21.69
C LYS A 44 -2.79 -8.07 -21.86
N PRO A 45 -3.63 -8.95 -22.40
CA PRO A 45 -3.29 -10.36 -22.56
C PRO A 45 -2.00 -10.60 -23.36
N GLY A 46 -1.20 -11.54 -22.90
CA GLY A 46 -0.05 -12.06 -23.64
C GLY A 46 1.22 -11.19 -23.63
N LEU A 47 1.21 -10.01 -23.01
CA LEU A 47 2.33 -9.07 -23.12
C LEU A 47 3.38 -9.21 -22.01
N LEU A 48 3.00 -9.69 -20.82
CA LEU A 48 3.92 -9.84 -19.70
C LEU A 48 3.97 -11.31 -19.27
N PRO A 49 5.15 -11.95 -19.20
CA PRO A 49 5.26 -13.31 -18.67
C PRO A 49 4.83 -13.38 -17.22
N TYR A 50 4.12 -14.44 -16.85
CA TYR A 50 3.87 -14.74 -15.44
C TYR A 50 5.13 -15.36 -14.81
N VAL A 51 5.53 -14.82 -13.67
CA VAL A 51 6.60 -15.37 -12.86
C VAL A 51 6.10 -15.61 -11.44
N ASN A 52 6.29 -16.83 -10.94
CA ASN A 52 5.86 -17.22 -9.60
C ASN A 52 6.87 -16.77 -8.53
N LYS A 53 7.07 -15.46 -8.45
CA LYS A 53 7.95 -14.83 -7.45
C LYS A 53 7.60 -13.36 -7.27
N ASN A 54 7.88 -12.83 -6.09
CA ASN A 54 7.88 -11.40 -5.83
C ASN A 54 9.20 -10.78 -6.31
N ILE A 55 9.12 -9.54 -6.82
CA ILE A 55 10.28 -8.77 -7.25
C ILE A 55 10.30 -7.49 -6.41
N TYR A 56 11.40 -7.27 -5.69
CA TYR A 56 11.65 -6.03 -4.95
C TYR A 56 12.58 -5.16 -5.77
N VAL A 57 12.11 -3.98 -6.15
CA VAL A 57 12.89 -2.98 -6.88
C VAL A 57 13.05 -1.76 -5.99
N HIS A 58 14.26 -1.27 -5.85
CA HIS A 58 14.55 -0.06 -5.08
C HIS A 58 15.55 0.83 -5.83
N ARG A 59 15.54 2.12 -5.51
CA ARG A 59 16.55 3.05 -6.01
C ARG A 59 17.92 2.67 -5.46
N ALA A 60 18.98 2.95 -6.23
CA ALA A 60 20.33 2.62 -5.81
C ALA A 60 20.79 3.40 -4.56
N ASP A 61 20.23 4.60 -4.37
CA ASP A 61 20.50 5.53 -3.27
C ASP A 61 19.42 5.48 -2.17
N ALA A 62 18.52 4.48 -2.20
CA ALA A 62 17.41 4.40 -1.27
C ALA A 62 17.87 4.10 0.16
N ASP A 63 17.37 4.89 1.10
CA ASP A 63 17.37 4.51 2.52
C ASP A 63 16.10 3.72 2.83
N LEU A 64 16.18 2.40 2.69
CA LEU A 64 15.05 1.50 2.88
C LEU A 64 14.49 1.47 4.31
N TRP A 65 15.24 2.01 5.27
CA TRP A 65 14.83 2.10 6.66
C TRP A 65 14.11 3.42 6.98
N ASN A 66 14.25 4.42 6.11
CA ASN A 66 13.56 5.68 6.22
C ASN A 66 12.20 5.65 5.50
N VAL A 67 11.19 5.15 6.19
CA VAL A 67 9.82 5.04 5.66
C VAL A 67 9.04 6.36 5.68
N ASN A 68 9.62 7.43 6.20
CA ASN A 68 9.02 8.77 6.24
C ASN A 68 9.42 9.65 5.05
N THR A 69 10.03 9.08 4.03
CA THR A 69 10.30 9.77 2.78
C THR A 69 9.00 10.07 2.02
N LEU A 70 8.98 11.21 1.31
CA LEU A 70 7.87 11.56 0.40
C LEU A 70 8.10 11.03 -1.02
N LYS A 71 9.18 10.27 -1.23
CA LYS A 71 9.55 9.72 -2.54
C LYS A 71 9.26 8.22 -2.58
N THR A 72 8.97 7.72 -3.76
CA THR A 72 8.93 6.28 -4.02
C THR A 72 10.35 5.73 -4.06
N GLU A 73 10.79 5.13 -2.95
CA GLU A 73 12.13 4.57 -2.80
C GLU A 73 12.20 3.09 -3.20
N SER A 74 11.11 2.36 -2.99
CA SER A 74 11.03 0.94 -3.28
C SER A 74 9.65 0.53 -3.73
N VAL A 75 9.58 -0.51 -4.56
CA VAL A 75 8.34 -1.11 -5.04
C VAL A 75 8.46 -2.63 -4.97
N LEU A 76 7.51 -3.28 -4.32
CA LEU A 76 7.28 -4.71 -4.44
C LEU A 76 6.35 -4.95 -5.64
N VAL A 77 6.79 -5.77 -6.57
CA VAL A 77 5.94 -6.30 -7.65
C VAL A 77 5.46 -7.68 -7.23
N ASN A 78 4.15 -7.81 -7.08
CA ASN A 78 3.47 -9.07 -6.78
C ASN A 78 2.64 -9.51 -7.98
N TYR A 79 2.78 -10.76 -8.40
CA TYR A 79 2.01 -11.34 -9.49
C TYR A 79 0.82 -12.13 -8.94
N SER A 80 -0.38 -11.80 -9.41
CA SER A 80 -1.54 -12.66 -9.16
C SER A 80 -1.42 -13.94 -9.98
N VAL A 81 -1.66 -15.09 -9.35
CA VAL A 81 -1.70 -16.38 -10.08
C VAL A 81 -2.85 -16.31 -11.09
N PRO A 82 -2.58 -16.51 -12.39
CA PRO A 82 -3.64 -16.46 -13.39
C PRO A 82 -4.56 -17.68 -13.28
N GLU A 83 -5.87 -17.44 -13.35
CA GLU A 83 -6.91 -18.48 -13.38
C GLU A 83 -7.80 -18.30 -14.62
N PRO A 84 -7.89 -19.30 -15.53
CA PRO A 84 -7.10 -20.53 -15.51
C PRO A 84 -5.60 -20.27 -15.67
N TYR A 85 -4.76 -21.23 -15.25
CA TYR A 85 -3.31 -21.09 -15.32
C TYR A 85 -2.84 -20.69 -16.72
N SER A 86 -1.96 -19.71 -16.77
CA SER A 86 -1.39 -19.15 -17.99
C SER A 86 0.10 -18.85 -17.79
N SER A 87 0.88 -18.95 -18.87
CA SER A 87 2.27 -18.50 -18.88
C SER A 87 2.42 -16.97 -18.89
N THR A 88 1.31 -16.24 -19.07
CA THR A 88 1.30 -14.78 -19.05
C THR A 88 0.51 -14.25 -17.86
N ALA A 89 0.99 -13.16 -17.29
CA ALA A 89 0.34 -12.47 -16.18
C ALA A 89 -0.93 -11.76 -16.66
N VAL A 90 -1.95 -11.76 -15.80
CA VAL A 90 -3.22 -11.06 -16.02
C VAL A 90 -3.30 -9.81 -15.16
N ASN A 91 -2.81 -9.91 -13.92
CA ASN A 91 -2.76 -8.80 -12.98
C ASN A 91 -1.42 -8.81 -12.26
N ILE A 92 -0.94 -7.62 -11.95
CA ILE A 92 0.16 -7.40 -11.00
C ILE A 92 -0.21 -6.29 -10.04
N ASP A 93 0.36 -6.35 -8.85
CA ASP A 93 0.25 -5.30 -7.85
C ASP A 93 1.62 -4.68 -7.63
N LEU A 94 1.68 -3.36 -7.69
CA LEU A 94 2.84 -2.57 -7.29
C LEU A 94 2.55 -1.98 -5.91
N LEU A 95 3.34 -2.38 -4.91
CA LEU A 95 3.19 -1.90 -3.55
C LEU A 95 4.43 -1.08 -3.16
N SER A 96 4.20 0.14 -2.69
CA SER A 96 5.26 1.03 -2.20
C SER A 96 4.91 1.54 -0.80
N PRO A 97 5.86 1.55 0.15
CA PRO A 97 5.66 2.22 1.42
C PRO A 97 5.24 3.69 1.21
N MET A 98 4.28 4.14 1.99
CA MET A 98 3.76 5.51 1.93
C MET A 98 3.51 6.04 3.33
N SER A 99 4.08 7.21 3.64
CA SER A 99 3.85 7.89 4.90
C SER A 99 2.42 8.44 4.99
N TRP A 100 1.83 8.39 6.19
CA TRP A 100 0.57 9.08 6.46
C TRP A 100 0.63 10.58 6.15
N ALA A 101 1.79 11.20 6.35
CA ALA A 101 2.00 12.63 6.08
C ALA A 101 1.71 13.02 4.62
N GLU A 102 1.88 12.10 3.66
CA GLU A 102 1.62 12.36 2.24
C GLU A 102 0.12 12.52 1.94
N VAL A 103 -0.74 11.89 2.73
CA VAL A 103 -2.17 11.78 2.42
C VAL A 103 -3.08 12.42 3.47
N LYS A 104 -2.59 12.78 4.65
CA LYS A 104 -3.40 13.30 5.77
C LYS A 104 -4.23 14.52 5.44
N LYS A 105 -3.81 15.34 4.48
CA LYS A 105 -4.54 16.54 4.07
C LYS A 105 -5.91 16.24 3.45
N TRP A 106 -6.14 15.00 3.03
CA TRP A 106 -7.42 14.57 2.48
C TRP A 106 -8.26 13.69 3.43
N VAL A 107 -7.86 13.57 4.71
CA VAL A 107 -8.51 12.67 5.67
C VAL A 107 -9.97 13.04 5.92
N ASP A 108 -10.29 14.32 5.97
CA ASP A 108 -11.63 14.82 6.26
C ASP A 108 -12.59 14.79 5.05
N PHE A 109 -12.07 14.47 3.88
CA PHE A 109 -12.89 14.37 2.67
C PHE A 109 -13.53 12.98 2.56
N PRO A 110 -14.82 12.90 2.18
CA PRO A 110 -15.51 11.62 2.01
C PRO A 110 -14.83 10.74 0.95
N VAL A 111 -14.95 9.42 1.12
CA VAL A 111 -14.51 8.44 0.11
C VAL A 111 -15.18 8.76 -1.24
N GLY A 112 -14.38 8.79 -2.30
CA GLY A 112 -14.84 9.12 -3.65
C GLY A 112 -15.03 10.62 -3.94
N ARG A 113 -14.79 11.51 -2.95
CA ARG A 113 -14.96 12.98 -3.10
C ARG A 113 -13.74 13.75 -2.59
N ARG A 114 -12.55 13.22 -2.75
CA ARG A 114 -11.28 13.84 -2.27
C ARG A 114 -10.70 14.88 -3.22
N GLY A 115 -11.38 15.17 -4.34
CA GLY A 115 -10.96 16.21 -5.30
C GLY A 115 -9.99 15.72 -6.38
N GLU A 116 -9.76 16.57 -7.36
CA GLU A 116 -8.92 16.27 -8.53
C GLU A 116 -7.44 16.21 -8.16
N ASP A 117 -7.01 16.98 -7.17
CA ASP A 117 -5.64 16.97 -6.66
C ASP A 117 -5.27 15.63 -6.03
N TYR A 118 -6.22 14.95 -5.37
CA TYR A 118 -6.01 13.59 -4.88
C TYR A 118 -5.91 12.57 -6.00
N VAL A 119 -6.69 12.75 -7.05
CA VAL A 119 -6.60 11.89 -8.26
C VAL A 119 -5.25 12.08 -8.93
N ALA A 120 -4.82 13.33 -9.13
CA ALA A 120 -3.52 13.66 -9.72
C ALA A 120 -2.36 13.11 -8.88
N PHE A 121 -2.41 13.25 -7.56
CA PHE A 121 -1.43 12.67 -6.64
C PHE A 121 -1.29 11.15 -6.82
N LYS A 122 -2.41 10.43 -6.92
CA LYS A 122 -2.38 8.97 -7.14
C LYS A 122 -1.82 8.59 -8.51
N GLN A 123 -2.10 9.40 -9.53
CA GLN A 123 -1.53 9.20 -10.87
C GLN A 123 -0.01 9.41 -10.86
N GLU A 124 0.47 10.46 -10.21
CA GLU A 124 1.90 10.72 -10.04
C GLU A 124 2.61 9.56 -9.32
N LYS A 125 2.06 9.08 -8.20
CA LYS A 125 2.62 7.94 -7.48
C LYS A 125 2.61 6.65 -8.32
N THR A 126 1.58 6.45 -9.13
CA THR A 126 1.54 5.32 -10.08
C THR A 126 2.69 5.41 -11.08
N GLU A 127 2.90 6.60 -11.66
CA GLU A 127 3.99 6.84 -12.62
C GLU A 127 5.38 6.66 -11.98
N GLU A 128 5.55 7.10 -10.73
CA GLU A 128 6.80 6.86 -9.98
C GLU A 128 7.06 5.35 -9.81
N CYS A 129 6.05 4.59 -9.39
CA CYS A 129 6.16 3.14 -9.23
C CYS A 129 6.50 2.44 -10.57
N ILE A 130 5.76 2.75 -11.64
CA ILE A 130 5.98 2.16 -12.95
C ILE A 130 7.39 2.49 -13.45
N ARG A 131 7.82 3.75 -13.36
CA ARG A 131 9.15 4.20 -13.79
C ARG A 131 10.27 3.47 -13.06
N LEU A 132 10.12 3.24 -11.76
CA LEU A 132 11.10 2.49 -10.98
C LEU A 132 11.17 1.02 -11.42
N VAL A 133 10.02 0.41 -11.68
CA VAL A 133 9.92 -1.00 -12.07
C VAL A 133 10.32 -1.26 -13.52
N GLU A 134 10.18 -0.30 -14.43
CA GLU A 134 10.50 -0.44 -15.86
C GLU A 134 11.95 -0.85 -16.11
N HIS A 135 12.89 -0.47 -15.25
CA HIS A 135 14.28 -0.94 -15.36
C HIS A 135 14.41 -2.45 -15.25
N ARG A 136 13.47 -3.10 -14.57
CA ARG A 136 13.44 -4.56 -14.37
C ARG A 136 12.42 -5.26 -15.25
N LEU A 137 11.33 -4.57 -15.59
CA LEU A 137 10.21 -5.06 -16.41
C LEU A 137 9.92 -4.02 -17.52
N PRO A 138 10.75 -3.94 -18.56
CA PRO A 138 10.62 -2.90 -19.59
C PRO A 138 9.32 -2.99 -20.37
N GLU A 139 8.71 -4.19 -20.47
CA GLU A 139 7.44 -4.39 -21.17
C GLU A 139 6.23 -3.88 -20.36
N LEU A 140 6.39 -3.58 -19.07
CA LEU A 140 5.28 -3.25 -18.17
C LEU A 140 4.43 -2.09 -18.69
N ARG A 141 5.04 -0.98 -19.08
CA ARG A 141 4.29 0.21 -19.54
C ARG A 141 3.39 -0.08 -20.74
N GLY A 142 3.89 -0.85 -21.71
CA GLY A 142 3.12 -1.28 -22.87
C GLY A 142 2.01 -2.25 -22.54
N ALA A 143 2.18 -3.03 -21.47
CA ALA A 143 1.24 -4.05 -21.03
C ALA A 143 0.11 -3.50 -20.14
N VAL A 144 0.19 -2.29 -19.60
CA VAL A 144 -0.86 -1.70 -18.77
C VAL A 144 -2.15 -1.54 -19.58
N GLU A 145 -3.25 -2.12 -19.09
CA GLU A 145 -4.60 -1.93 -19.62
C GLU A 145 -5.39 -0.95 -18.71
N ARG A 146 -5.37 -1.22 -17.41
CA ARG A 146 -6.11 -0.43 -16.40
C ARG A 146 -5.40 -0.44 -15.07
N VAL A 147 -5.49 0.66 -14.32
CA VAL A 147 -4.91 0.78 -12.98
C VAL A 147 -5.97 1.17 -11.98
N PHE A 148 -5.97 0.50 -10.83
CA PHE A 148 -6.73 0.87 -9.64
C PHE A 148 -5.75 1.16 -8.51
N THR A 149 -6.01 2.19 -7.72
CA THR A 149 -5.05 2.63 -6.71
C THR A 149 -5.65 2.71 -5.33
N SER A 150 -4.86 2.31 -4.33
CA SER A 150 -5.15 2.49 -2.91
C SER A 150 -4.03 3.30 -2.25
N THR A 151 -4.37 4.02 -1.19
CA THR A 151 -3.44 4.77 -0.35
C THR A 151 -3.73 4.44 1.12
N PRO A 152 -2.93 4.90 2.09
CA PRO A 152 -3.26 4.77 3.51
C PRO A 152 -4.68 5.23 3.87
N LEU A 153 -5.24 6.25 3.18
CA LEU A 153 -6.64 6.65 3.37
C LEU A 153 -7.65 5.57 2.94
N SER A 154 -7.32 4.73 1.98
CA SER A 154 -8.17 3.60 1.60
C SER A 154 -8.18 2.55 2.71
N TYR A 155 -7.02 2.21 3.25
CA TYR A 155 -6.92 1.26 4.36
C TYR A 155 -7.65 1.78 5.60
N GLN A 156 -7.47 3.06 5.96
CA GLN A 156 -8.24 3.66 7.05
C GLN A 156 -9.74 3.58 6.81
N SER A 157 -10.21 3.90 5.60
CA SER A 157 -11.63 3.98 5.31
C SER A 157 -12.32 2.62 5.24
N TYR A 158 -11.64 1.58 4.73
CA TYR A 158 -12.25 0.27 4.46
C TYR A 158 -11.99 -0.77 5.55
N ILE A 159 -10.85 -0.70 6.23
CA ILE A 159 -10.47 -1.68 7.26
C ILE A 159 -10.19 -1.05 8.63
N SER A 160 -10.46 0.26 8.77
CA SER A 160 -10.26 1.01 10.03
C SER A 160 -8.84 0.93 10.59
N SER A 161 -7.84 0.75 9.71
CA SER A 161 -6.44 0.77 10.12
C SER A 161 -6.06 2.19 10.58
N ALA A 162 -5.49 2.31 11.76
CA ALA A 162 -5.08 3.62 12.29
C ALA A 162 -4.02 4.25 11.37
N GLU A 163 -4.28 5.49 10.90
CA GLU A 163 -3.44 6.19 9.91
C GLU A 163 -3.13 5.35 8.66
N GLY A 164 -3.99 4.38 8.34
CA GLY A 164 -3.80 3.49 7.21
C GLY A 164 -2.53 2.63 7.29
N SER A 165 -2.02 2.38 8.51
CA SER A 165 -0.83 1.57 8.73
C SER A 165 -0.98 0.16 8.14
N ALA A 166 0.10 -0.37 7.58
CA ALA A 166 0.11 -1.67 6.94
C ALA A 166 0.29 -2.83 7.95
N PHE A 167 0.81 -2.53 9.16
CA PHE A 167 1.13 -3.52 10.19
C PHE A 167 0.67 -3.04 11.57
#